data_1e47191e82a8bc01254f9f12e4e40ccf
#
_entry.id   1e47191e82a8bc01254f9f12e4e40ccf
#
_cell.length_a   1.000
_cell.length_b   1.000
_cell.length_c   1.000
_cell.angle_alpha   90.00
_cell.angle_beta   90.00
_cell.angle_gamma   90.00
#
_symmetry.space_group_name_H-M   'P 1'
#
loop_
_entity.id
_entity.type
_entity.pdbx_description
1 polymer ?
#
loop_
_entity_poly.entity_id
_entity_poly.type
_entity_poly.pdbx_seq_one_letter_code
_entity_poly.pdbx_strand_id
1 'polypeptide(L)'
;MASIASSLVRGQITLLNPLLQLLDTEKTRKLQEALGRLHQRVLKNKVSFIDVPKISASWAKPDDSESDTCIVYLHGGSYIAGGEDYSKGFGGILASELVSNVLCLNYRLAPENPFPAALEDAVEAYKYALKIFPAKKIAIIGESAGGGLSFSLLIKIKELGLAMPSCIITISPWCDLTMEYATENDCKKDPVLSCEGLLYSAKLYAGDTELDNPFVSPLYGDLSSMPDSLIFVGTDEVLLHDSIRMHDKLIQHGNKSKLHVEDDMWHVYVLYGLPESRKAIEKMQEFFMEHTVE
;
A
#
# COMPACT_ATOMS: atom_id res chain seq x y z
N MET A 1 13.02 0.99 20.75
CA MET A 1 12.67 -0.34 21.37
C MET A 1 11.17 -0.57 21.22
N ALA A 2 10.81 -1.71 20.68
CA ALA A 2 9.41 -2.12 20.51
C ALA A 2 8.65 -2.17 21.83
N SER A 3 7.35 -1.88 21.79
CA SER A 3 6.46 -2.02 22.95
C SER A 3 6.29 -3.50 23.34
N ILE A 4 5.84 -3.76 24.57
CA ILE A 4 5.52 -5.13 25.02
C ILE A 4 4.44 -5.74 24.10
N ALA A 5 3.45 -4.95 23.68
CA ALA A 5 2.39 -5.40 22.78
C ALA A 5 2.98 -5.87 21.42
N SER A 6 3.89 -5.07 20.86
CA SER A 6 4.57 -5.40 19.58
C SER A 6 5.42 -6.67 19.71
N SER A 7 6.16 -6.81 20.80
CA SER A 7 6.96 -8.02 21.05
C SER A 7 6.08 -9.30 21.14
N LEU A 8 4.91 -9.22 21.77
CA LEU A 8 3.96 -10.33 21.85
C LEU A 8 3.37 -10.68 20.49
N VAL A 9 2.93 -9.67 19.73
CA VAL A 9 2.36 -9.88 18.38
C VAL A 9 3.42 -10.45 17.44
N ARG A 10 4.67 -9.93 17.48
CA ARG A 10 5.78 -10.49 16.72
C ARG A 10 6.00 -11.97 17.01
N GLY A 11 5.99 -12.34 18.31
CA GLY A 11 6.12 -13.75 18.71
C GLY A 11 5.01 -14.64 18.13
N GLN A 12 3.77 -14.15 18.11
CA GLN A 12 2.64 -14.86 17.50
C GLN A 12 2.80 -15.00 15.99
N ILE A 13 3.19 -13.93 15.29
CA ILE A 13 3.45 -13.97 13.84
C ILE A 13 4.55 -14.97 13.53
N THR A 14 5.70 -14.89 14.22
CA THR A 14 6.82 -15.81 14.01
C THR A 14 6.44 -17.28 14.22
N LEU A 15 5.57 -17.56 15.19
CA LEU A 15 5.08 -18.93 15.46
C LEU A 15 4.13 -19.42 14.36
N LEU A 16 3.27 -18.55 13.84
CA LEU A 16 2.24 -18.92 12.86
C LEU A 16 2.74 -18.85 11.41
N ASN A 17 3.75 -18.01 11.12
CA ASN A 17 4.20 -17.77 9.77
C ASN A 17 4.60 -19.03 8.98
N PRO A 18 5.31 -20.03 9.55
CA PRO A 18 5.61 -21.25 8.82
C PRO A 18 4.36 -22.00 8.32
N LEU A 19 3.24 -21.92 9.07
CA LEU A 19 1.97 -22.49 8.65
C LEU A 19 1.29 -21.63 7.58
N LEU A 20 1.39 -20.30 7.69
CA LEU A 20 0.82 -19.38 6.72
C LEU A 20 1.53 -19.49 5.37
N GLN A 21 2.85 -19.69 5.36
CA GLN A 21 3.63 -19.89 4.14
C GLN A 21 3.32 -21.19 3.40
N LEU A 22 2.67 -22.17 4.06
CA LEU A 22 2.19 -23.39 3.41
C LEU A 22 0.84 -23.19 2.69
N LEU A 23 0.20 -22.04 2.85
CA LEU A 23 -1.05 -21.75 2.17
C LEU A 23 -0.78 -21.46 0.68
N ASP A 24 -1.57 -22.09 -0.16
CA ASP A 24 -1.63 -21.71 -1.57
C ASP A 24 -2.27 -20.32 -1.75
N THR A 25 -2.15 -19.77 -2.96
CA THR A 25 -2.67 -18.43 -3.29
C THR A 25 -4.17 -18.30 -2.98
N GLU A 26 -4.97 -19.33 -3.25
CA GLU A 26 -6.42 -19.30 -3.00
C GLU A 26 -6.75 -19.21 -1.50
N LYS A 27 -6.06 -19.98 -0.68
CA LYS A 27 -6.24 -19.94 0.79
C LYS A 27 -5.75 -18.63 1.38
N THR A 28 -4.65 -18.09 0.86
CA THR A 28 -4.13 -16.77 1.26
C THR A 28 -5.15 -15.68 0.95
N ARG A 29 -5.72 -15.67 -0.26
CA ARG A 29 -6.82 -14.75 -0.63
C ARG A 29 -8.01 -14.87 0.33
N LYS A 30 -8.48 -16.09 0.60
CA LYS A 30 -9.61 -16.34 1.53
C LYS A 30 -9.33 -15.82 2.94
N LEU A 31 -8.10 -15.99 3.43
CA LEU A 31 -7.70 -15.49 4.74
C LEU A 31 -7.71 -13.94 4.77
N GLN A 32 -7.14 -13.29 3.78
CA GLN A 32 -7.11 -11.84 3.68
C GLN A 32 -8.52 -11.25 3.56
N GLU A 33 -9.38 -11.84 2.74
CA GLU A 33 -10.80 -11.47 2.65
C GLU A 33 -11.52 -11.62 4.01
N ALA A 34 -11.23 -12.69 4.76
CA ALA A 34 -11.81 -12.88 6.08
C ALA A 34 -11.35 -11.80 7.09
N LEU A 35 -10.07 -11.40 7.03
CA LEU A 35 -9.54 -10.30 7.84
C LEU A 35 -10.19 -8.96 7.45
N GLY A 36 -10.34 -8.69 6.16
CA GLY A 36 -11.04 -7.50 5.68
C GLY A 36 -12.47 -7.42 6.20
N ARG A 37 -13.23 -8.52 6.13
CA ARG A 37 -14.60 -8.59 6.70
C ARG A 37 -14.62 -8.36 8.21
N LEU A 38 -13.60 -8.81 8.94
CA LEU A 38 -13.50 -8.55 10.38
C LEU A 38 -13.32 -7.05 10.66
N HIS A 39 -12.42 -6.37 9.92
CA HIS A 39 -12.24 -4.92 10.05
C HIS A 39 -13.52 -4.15 9.70
N GLN A 40 -14.22 -4.51 8.61
CA GLN A 40 -15.50 -3.88 8.26
C GLN A 40 -16.54 -4.01 9.40
N ARG A 41 -16.58 -5.16 10.09
CA ARG A 41 -17.50 -5.36 11.25
C ARG A 41 -17.13 -4.43 12.42
N VAL A 42 -15.83 -4.23 12.69
CA VAL A 42 -15.36 -3.32 13.75
C VAL A 42 -15.69 -1.86 13.39
N LEU A 43 -15.65 -1.52 12.11
CA LEU A 43 -15.95 -0.18 11.60
C LEU A 43 -17.45 0.09 11.40
N LYS A 44 -18.32 -0.88 11.66
CA LYS A 44 -19.78 -0.69 11.59
C LYS A 44 -20.20 0.49 12.49
N ASN A 45 -20.99 1.41 11.94
CA ASN A 45 -21.40 2.68 12.54
C ASN A 45 -20.27 3.75 12.62
N LYS A 46 -19.19 3.59 11.87
CA LYS A 46 -18.15 4.61 11.68
C LYS A 46 -17.89 4.90 10.21
N VAL A 47 -18.06 3.89 9.36
CA VAL A 47 -17.77 3.95 7.93
C VAL A 47 -18.83 3.20 7.14
N SER A 48 -19.36 3.86 6.13
CA SER A 48 -20.26 3.29 5.13
C SER A 48 -19.48 2.83 3.90
N PHE A 49 -19.83 1.66 3.35
CA PHE A 49 -19.23 1.13 2.12
C PHE A 49 -20.24 1.16 0.97
N ILE A 50 -19.84 1.75 -0.16
CA ILE A 50 -20.72 1.96 -1.33
C ILE A 50 -19.97 1.52 -2.58
N ASP A 51 -20.47 0.50 -3.28
CA ASP A 51 -19.84 0.00 -4.50
C ASP A 51 -19.90 1.05 -5.62
N VAL A 52 -18.83 1.12 -6.41
CA VAL A 52 -18.70 2.07 -7.51
C VAL A 52 -19.12 1.39 -8.82
N PRO A 53 -20.15 1.91 -9.50
CA PRO A 53 -20.52 1.39 -10.81
C PRO A 53 -19.37 1.59 -11.82
N LYS A 54 -19.11 0.58 -12.66
CA LYS A 54 -18.19 0.59 -13.80
C LYS A 54 -16.69 0.38 -13.50
N ILE A 55 -16.27 0.41 -12.24
CA ILE A 55 -14.90 0.01 -11.84
C ILE A 55 -15.00 -0.94 -10.65
N SER A 56 -14.04 -1.84 -10.53
CA SER A 56 -14.00 -2.76 -9.39
C SER A 56 -13.44 -2.04 -8.15
N ALA A 57 -14.27 -1.21 -7.53
CA ALA A 57 -13.91 -0.41 -6.37
C ALA A 57 -15.13 -0.11 -5.49
N SER A 58 -14.87 0.28 -4.25
CA SER A 58 -15.91 0.75 -3.32
C SER A 58 -15.44 2.01 -2.61
N TRP A 59 -16.37 2.91 -2.35
CA TRP A 59 -16.14 4.01 -1.43
C TRP A 59 -16.25 3.52 0.01
N ALA A 60 -15.27 3.84 0.83
CA ALA A 60 -15.37 3.85 2.27
C ALA A 60 -15.49 5.32 2.71
N LYS A 61 -16.62 5.67 3.33
CA LYS A 61 -16.94 7.05 3.74
C LYS A 61 -17.16 7.11 5.25
N PRO A 62 -16.54 8.07 5.96
CA PRO A 62 -16.84 8.27 7.37
C PRO A 62 -18.31 8.71 7.55
N ASP A 63 -19.02 8.09 8.51
CA ASP A 63 -20.45 8.31 8.69
C ASP A 63 -20.79 9.68 9.29
N ASP A 64 -19.92 10.19 10.17
CA ASP A 64 -20.17 11.39 10.98
C ASP A 64 -19.57 12.68 10.39
N SER A 65 -19.05 12.64 9.17
CA SER A 65 -18.42 13.82 8.56
C SER A 65 -18.58 13.87 7.04
N GLU A 66 -18.83 15.06 6.52
CA GLU A 66 -18.68 15.34 5.08
C GLU A 66 -17.21 15.73 4.81
N SER A 67 -16.53 14.95 4.02
CA SER A 67 -15.15 15.23 3.61
C SER A 67 -15.12 15.64 2.14
N ASP A 68 -14.35 16.68 1.83
CA ASP A 68 -14.07 17.14 0.46
C ASP A 68 -12.76 16.56 -0.10
N THR A 69 -12.12 15.66 0.65
CA THR A 69 -10.87 14.98 0.27
C THR A 69 -11.13 13.54 -0.18
N CYS A 70 -10.18 13.01 -0.94
CA CYS A 70 -10.23 11.67 -1.49
C CYS A 70 -8.88 10.97 -1.32
N ILE A 71 -8.91 9.71 -0.93
CA ILE A 71 -7.77 8.80 -0.94
C ILE A 71 -8.04 7.72 -1.99
N VAL A 72 -7.14 7.54 -2.95
CA VAL A 72 -7.11 6.34 -3.79
C VAL A 72 -6.23 5.32 -3.08
N TYR A 73 -6.86 4.26 -2.56
CA TYR A 73 -6.20 3.25 -1.78
C TYR A 73 -5.88 2.00 -2.61
N LEU A 74 -4.61 1.61 -2.60
CA LEU A 74 -4.07 0.46 -3.30
C LEU A 74 -3.55 -0.56 -2.28
N HIS A 75 -4.24 -1.69 -2.18
CA HIS A 75 -3.95 -2.71 -1.17
C HIS A 75 -2.69 -3.52 -1.46
N GLY A 76 -2.12 -4.15 -0.42
CA GLY A 76 -1.02 -5.11 -0.52
C GLY A 76 -1.48 -6.52 -0.93
N GLY A 77 -0.54 -7.47 -0.83
CA GLY A 77 -0.79 -8.88 -1.16
C GLY A 77 0.05 -9.40 -2.31
N SER A 78 1.24 -8.81 -2.51
CA SER A 78 2.25 -9.24 -3.49
C SER A 78 1.72 -9.36 -4.92
N TYR A 79 0.69 -8.58 -5.28
CA TYR A 79 -0.04 -8.61 -6.57
C TYR A 79 -0.80 -9.91 -6.87
N ILE A 80 -0.71 -10.92 -6.00
CA ILE A 80 -1.35 -12.24 -6.18
C ILE A 80 -2.47 -12.50 -5.18
N ALA A 81 -2.58 -11.69 -4.15
CA ALA A 81 -3.58 -11.81 -3.08
C ALA A 81 -4.12 -10.43 -2.68
N GLY A 82 -5.03 -10.39 -1.74
CA GLY A 82 -5.87 -9.24 -1.46
C GLY A 82 -7.27 -9.49 -2.00
N GLY A 83 -7.98 -8.42 -2.29
CA GLY A 83 -9.32 -8.49 -2.85
C GLY A 83 -10.25 -7.43 -2.27
N GLU A 84 -11.53 -7.55 -2.57
CA GLU A 84 -12.51 -6.51 -2.27
C GLU A 84 -12.69 -6.27 -0.77
N ASP A 85 -12.94 -7.33 0.00
CA ASP A 85 -13.14 -7.20 1.44
C ASP A 85 -11.87 -6.75 2.17
N TYR A 86 -10.68 -7.23 1.72
CA TYR A 86 -9.40 -6.80 2.25
C TYR A 86 -9.20 -5.30 2.01
N SER A 87 -9.40 -4.84 0.77
CA SER A 87 -9.30 -3.42 0.39
C SER A 87 -10.28 -2.55 1.19
N LYS A 88 -11.54 -2.98 1.32
CA LYS A 88 -12.55 -2.29 2.16
C LYS A 88 -12.15 -2.24 3.63
N GLY A 89 -11.58 -3.33 4.15
CA GLY A 89 -11.17 -3.42 5.57
C GLY A 89 -10.16 -2.35 5.95
N PHE A 90 -9.05 -2.27 5.22
CA PHE A 90 -8.01 -1.26 5.46
C PHE A 90 -8.39 0.13 4.97
N GLY A 91 -9.03 0.24 3.81
CA GLY A 91 -9.56 1.52 3.32
C GLY A 91 -10.57 2.13 4.29
N GLY A 92 -11.36 1.31 4.97
CA GLY A 92 -12.27 1.76 6.03
C GLY A 92 -11.52 2.30 7.27
N ILE A 93 -10.40 1.68 7.67
CA ILE A 93 -9.55 2.23 8.73
C ILE A 93 -9.02 3.60 8.32
N LEU A 94 -8.49 3.73 7.11
CA LEU A 94 -8.01 5.01 6.58
C LEU A 94 -9.13 6.06 6.53
N ALA A 95 -10.34 5.68 6.10
CA ALA A 95 -11.49 6.58 6.07
C ALA A 95 -11.85 7.11 7.47
N SER A 96 -11.84 6.24 8.47
CA SER A 96 -12.12 6.60 9.86
C SER A 96 -11.02 7.47 10.48
N GLU A 97 -9.74 7.09 10.30
CA GLU A 97 -8.62 7.76 10.94
C GLU A 97 -8.25 9.09 10.27
N LEU A 98 -8.34 9.18 8.94
CA LEU A 98 -7.99 10.38 8.18
C LEU A 98 -9.20 11.27 7.86
N VAL A 99 -10.39 10.86 8.28
CA VAL A 99 -11.66 11.58 8.05
C VAL A 99 -11.81 11.95 6.56
N SER A 100 -11.64 10.99 5.66
CA SER A 100 -11.61 11.19 4.21
C SER A 100 -12.42 10.14 3.45
N ASN A 101 -12.90 10.48 2.25
CA ASN A 101 -13.47 9.49 1.34
C ASN A 101 -12.35 8.62 0.79
N VAL A 102 -12.43 7.30 0.95
CA VAL A 102 -11.42 6.36 0.44
C VAL A 102 -12.00 5.52 -0.68
N LEU A 103 -11.40 5.61 -1.86
CA LEU A 103 -11.69 4.74 -2.99
C LEU A 103 -10.86 3.46 -2.85
N CYS A 104 -11.47 2.43 -2.32
CA CYS A 104 -10.89 1.11 -2.09
C CYS A 104 -10.88 0.33 -3.41
N LEU A 105 -9.74 0.27 -4.09
CA LEU A 105 -9.64 -0.43 -5.35
C LEU A 105 -9.48 -1.94 -5.12
N ASN A 106 -10.24 -2.73 -5.86
CA ASN A 106 -10.09 -4.17 -6.00
C ASN A 106 -9.48 -4.45 -7.38
N TYR A 107 -8.18 -4.21 -7.52
CA TYR A 107 -7.48 -4.39 -8.79
C TYR A 107 -7.29 -5.86 -9.16
N ARG A 108 -7.21 -6.15 -10.44
CA ARG A 108 -7.00 -7.49 -10.99
C ARG A 108 -5.68 -8.08 -10.53
N LEU A 109 -5.71 -9.34 -10.09
CA LEU A 109 -4.58 -10.04 -9.49
C LEU A 109 -3.95 -11.05 -10.46
N ALA A 110 -2.66 -11.26 -10.30
CA ALA A 110 -1.92 -12.36 -10.93
C ALA A 110 -2.17 -13.69 -10.14
N PRO A 111 -1.98 -14.85 -10.76
CA PRO A 111 -1.52 -15.04 -12.14
C PRO A 111 -2.61 -14.87 -13.21
N GLU A 112 -3.88 -14.75 -12.84
CA GLU A 112 -5.00 -14.67 -13.77
C GLU A 112 -4.91 -13.42 -14.65
N ASN A 113 -4.40 -12.33 -14.07
CA ASN A 113 -4.23 -11.05 -14.74
C ASN A 113 -2.85 -10.46 -14.39
N PRO A 114 -1.79 -10.86 -15.07
CA PRO A 114 -0.45 -10.32 -14.82
C PRO A 114 -0.37 -8.84 -15.24
N PHE A 115 0.77 -8.23 -15.05
CA PHE A 115 1.07 -6.89 -15.57
C PHE A 115 0.69 -6.79 -17.07
N PRO A 116 0.04 -5.69 -17.48
CA PRO A 116 -0.18 -4.42 -16.73
C PRO A 116 -1.56 -4.29 -16.04
N ALA A 117 -2.31 -5.37 -15.83
CA ALA A 117 -3.72 -5.32 -15.43
C ALA A 117 -3.97 -4.47 -14.16
N ALA A 118 -3.20 -4.69 -13.10
CA ALA A 118 -3.34 -3.92 -11.86
C ALA A 118 -3.06 -2.42 -12.05
N LEU A 119 -2.08 -2.09 -12.87
CA LEU A 119 -1.75 -0.68 -13.18
C LEU A 119 -2.86 -0.01 -14.00
N GLU A 120 -3.44 -0.71 -14.98
CA GLU A 120 -4.58 -0.21 -15.75
C GLU A 120 -5.77 0.10 -14.85
N ASP A 121 -6.09 -0.81 -13.92
CA ASP A 121 -7.17 -0.63 -12.96
C ASP A 121 -6.89 0.56 -12.02
N ALA A 122 -5.66 0.72 -11.56
CA ALA A 122 -5.24 1.85 -10.74
C ALA A 122 -5.37 3.20 -11.50
N VAL A 123 -5.00 3.24 -12.77
CA VAL A 123 -5.17 4.42 -13.64
C VAL A 123 -6.65 4.77 -13.81
N GLU A 124 -7.51 3.78 -14.05
CA GLU A 124 -8.96 4.03 -14.19
C GLU A 124 -9.59 4.50 -12.87
N ALA A 125 -9.16 3.95 -11.72
CA ALA A 125 -9.60 4.42 -10.41
C ALA A 125 -9.17 5.88 -10.16
N TYR A 126 -7.94 6.25 -10.50
CA TYR A 126 -7.45 7.62 -10.37
C TYR A 126 -8.20 8.58 -11.30
N LYS A 127 -8.42 8.23 -12.56
CA LYS A 127 -9.24 9.01 -13.49
C LYS A 127 -10.69 9.16 -12.98
N TYR A 128 -11.22 8.15 -12.33
CA TYR A 128 -12.54 8.22 -11.73
C TYR A 128 -12.57 9.20 -10.56
N ALA A 129 -11.57 9.16 -9.68
CA ALA A 129 -11.43 10.12 -8.57
C ALA A 129 -11.30 11.57 -9.08
N LEU A 130 -10.54 11.82 -10.14
CA LEU A 130 -10.39 13.15 -10.78
C LEU A 130 -11.68 13.74 -11.35
N LYS A 131 -12.69 12.92 -11.66
CA LYS A 131 -14.01 13.41 -12.10
C LYS A 131 -14.85 13.97 -10.95
N ILE A 132 -14.51 13.61 -9.71
CA ILE A 132 -15.30 13.95 -8.52
C ILE A 132 -14.57 14.96 -7.65
N PHE A 133 -13.23 14.82 -7.53
CA PHE A 133 -12.38 15.63 -6.68
C PHE A 133 -11.30 16.34 -7.50
N PRO A 134 -10.97 17.61 -7.19
CA PRO A 134 -9.79 18.23 -7.78
C PRO A 134 -8.50 17.51 -7.31
N ALA A 135 -7.50 17.44 -8.16
CA ALA A 135 -6.27 16.68 -7.88
C ALA A 135 -5.59 17.09 -6.56
N LYS A 136 -5.64 18.37 -6.19
CA LYS A 136 -5.12 18.89 -4.93
C LYS A 136 -5.84 18.38 -3.67
N LYS A 137 -6.99 17.72 -3.82
CA LYS A 137 -7.75 17.06 -2.75
C LYS A 137 -7.64 15.54 -2.80
N ILE A 138 -6.82 14.99 -3.70
CA ILE A 138 -6.60 13.55 -3.87
C ILE A 138 -5.22 13.19 -3.35
N ALA A 139 -5.17 12.24 -2.42
CA ALA A 139 -3.94 11.53 -2.04
C ALA A 139 -3.95 10.10 -2.58
N ILE A 140 -2.79 9.50 -2.80
CA ILE A 140 -2.65 8.07 -3.06
C ILE A 140 -2.04 7.44 -1.82
N ILE A 141 -2.65 6.36 -1.32
CA ILE A 141 -2.11 5.58 -0.21
C ILE A 141 -2.02 4.12 -0.63
N GLY A 142 -0.86 3.49 -0.40
CA GLY A 142 -0.69 2.08 -0.69
C GLY A 142 0.27 1.38 0.26
N GLU A 143 0.03 0.08 0.51
CA GLU A 143 0.96 -0.71 1.31
C GLU A 143 1.54 -1.88 0.52
N SER A 144 2.79 -2.27 0.82
CA SER A 144 3.45 -3.42 0.22
C SER A 144 3.46 -3.34 -1.32
N ALA A 145 2.91 -4.33 -2.02
CA ALA A 145 2.70 -4.30 -3.47
C ALA A 145 1.87 -3.08 -3.91
N GLY A 146 0.82 -2.70 -3.16
CA GLY A 146 0.05 -1.48 -3.41
C GLY A 146 0.86 -0.21 -3.25
N GLY A 147 1.89 -0.21 -2.39
CA GLY A 147 2.86 0.88 -2.28
C GLY A 147 3.72 1.01 -3.52
N GLY A 148 4.23 -0.11 -4.07
CA GLY A 148 4.93 -0.14 -5.36
C GLY A 148 4.01 0.31 -6.50
N LEU A 149 2.80 -0.25 -6.57
CA LEU A 149 1.78 0.14 -7.55
C LEU A 149 1.44 1.64 -7.50
N SER A 150 1.48 2.25 -6.30
CA SER A 150 1.26 3.68 -6.14
C SER A 150 2.32 4.52 -6.85
N PHE A 151 3.59 4.15 -6.75
CA PHE A 151 4.66 4.82 -7.50
C PHE A 151 4.58 4.55 -9.01
N SER A 152 4.28 3.31 -9.41
CA SER A 152 4.02 2.96 -10.83
C SER A 152 2.85 3.78 -11.40
N LEU A 153 1.79 3.97 -10.62
CA LEU A 153 0.66 4.82 -10.98
C LEU A 153 1.09 6.28 -11.16
N LEU A 154 1.94 6.85 -10.28
CA LEU A 154 2.44 8.22 -10.44
C LEU A 154 3.25 8.39 -11.72
N ILE A 155 4.13 7.43 -12.06
CA ILE A 155 4.88 7.43 -13.32
C ILE A 155 3.89 7.44 -14.50
N LYS A 156 2.83 6.64 -14.44
CA LYS A 156 1.81 6.55 -15.50
C LYS A 156 0.93 7.80 -15.57
N ILE A 157 0.56 8.41 -14.45
CA ILE A 157 -0.14 9.71 -14.38
C ILE A 157 0.68 10.79 -15.12
N LYS A 158 1.99 10.84 -14.87
CA LYS A 158 2.92 11.75 -15.53
C LYS A 158 2.98 11.52 -17.04
N GLU A 159 3.15 10.26 -17.46
CA GLU A 159 3.16 9.90 -18.89
C GLU A 159 1.87 10.29 -19.60
N LEU A 160 0.72 10.12 -18.96
CA LEU A 160 -0.58 10.49 -19.51
C LEU A 160 -0.90 11.98 -19.43
N GLY A 161 -0.04 12.80 -18.83
CA GLY A 161 -0.27 14.23 -18.64
C GLY A 161 -1.48 14.55 -17.76
N LEU A 162 -1.87 13.65 -16.85
CA LEU A 162 -2.94 13.88 -15.89
C LEU A 162 -2.44 14.77 -14.74
N ALA A 163 -3.35 15.49 -14.10
CA ALA A 163 -3.02 16.26 -12.90
C ALA A 163 -2.52 15.32 -11.80
N MET A 164 -1.38 15.66 -11.17
CA MET A 164 -0.79 14.88 -10.07
C MET A 164 -1.65 14.99 -8.80
N PRO A 165 -1.72 13.94 -7.97
CA PRO A 165 -2.34 14.02 -6.65
C PRO A 165 -1.58 15.00 -5.74
N SER A 166 -2.19 15.42 -4.65
CA SER A 166 -1.58 16.31 -3.67
C SER A 166 -0.36 15.69 -2.98
N CYS A 167 -0.45 14.42 -2.64
CA CYS A 167 0.62 13.69 -1.98
C CYS A 167 0.49 12.17 -2.20
N ILE A 168 1.56 11.45 -1.85
CA ILE A 168 1.57 9.99 -1.76
C ILE A 168 2.04 9.55 -0.38
N ILE A 169 1.38 8.54 0.19
CA ILE A 169 1.78 7.90 1.44
C ILE A 169 1.92 6.40 1.18
N THR A 170 3.06 5.82 1.55
CA THR A 170 3.27 4.39 1.38
C THR A 170 3.74 3.72 2.66
N ILE A 171 3.31 2.48 2.85
CA ILE A 171 3.65 1.65 4.00
C ILE A 171 4.39 0.43 3.47
N SER A 172 5.67 0.29 3.82
CA SER A 172 6.51 -0.84 3.41
C SER A 172 6.43 -1.12 1.89
N PRO A 173 6.62 -0.11 1.01
CA PRO A 173 6.37 -0.27 -0.43
C PRO A 173 7.34 -1.25 -1.08
N TRP A 174 6.82 -2.16 -1.91
CA TRP A 174 7.63 -3.06 -2.74
C TRP A 174 7.92 -2.40 -4.08
N CYS A 175 9.09 -1.79 -4.20
CA CYS A 175 9.47 -0.93 -5.32
C CYS A 175 10.49 -1.56 -6.28
N ASP A 176 11.09 -2.67 -5.90
CA ASP A 176 12.08 -3.43 -6.69
C ASP A 176 11.73 -4.92 -6.69
N LEU A 177 11.10 -5.39 -7.74
CA LEU A 177 10.68 -6.78 -7.85
C LEU A 177 11.84 -7.72 -8.28
N THR A 178 13.02 -7.17 -8.62
CA THR A 178 14.21 -7.98 -8.90
C THR A 178 14.76 -8.63 -7.63
N MET A 179 14.48 -8.04 -6.47
CA MET A 179 14.98 -8.47 -5.15
C MET A 179 16.51 -8.46 -5.04
N GLU A 180 17.22 -7.74 -5.90
CA GLU A 180 18.71 -7.75 -5.93
C GLU A 180 19.35 -7.19 -4.66
N TYR A 181 18.64 -6.32 -3.92
CA TYR A 181 19.15 -5.68 -2.71
C TYR A 181 18.67 -6.33 -1.41
N ALA A 182 17.78 -7.32 -1.50
CA ALA A 182 17.36 -8.08 -0.32
C ALA A 182 18.47 -9.03 0.11
N THR A 183 18.93 -8.89 1.34
CA THR A 183 19.99 -9.78 1.88
C THR A 183 19.36 -11.01 2.53
N GLU A 184 20.17 -12.10 2.67
CA GLU A 184 19.74 -13.28 3.42
C GLU A 184 19.37 -12.95 4.88
N ASN A 185 20.02 -11.94 5.46
CA ASN A 185 19.71 -11.47 6.81
C ASN A 185 18.33 -10.78 6.90
N ASP A 186 17.98 -9.97 5.90
CA ASP A 186 16.65 -9.31 5.84
C ASP A 186 15.55 -10.36 5.70
N CYS A 187 15.76 -11.36 4.84
CA CYS A 187 14.84 -12.48 4.68
C CYS A 187 14.60 -13.29 5.97
N LYS A 188 15.63 -13.39 6.84
CA LYS A 188 15.52 -14.09 8.13
C LYS A 188 14.91 -13.25 9.23
N LYS A 189 15.05 -11.93 9.16
CA LYS A 189 14.54 -10.99 10.16
C LYS A 189 13.06 -10.75 10.05
N ASP A 190 12.53 -10.74 8.82
CA ASP A 190 11.12 -10.45 8.57
C ASP A 190 10.25 -11.62 9.05
N PRO A 191 9.37 -11.40 10.05
CA PRO A 191 8.49 -12.45 10.53
C PRO A 191 7.27 -12.70 9.63
N VAL A 192 7.06 -11.89 8.58
CA VAL A 192 5.87 -11.92 7.70
C VAL A 192 6.22 -12.43 6.32
N LEU A 193 7.24 -11.85 5.67
CA LEU A 193 7.58 -12.12 4.28
C LEU A 193 8.74 -13.11 4.16
N SER A 194 8.75 -13.86 3.05
CA SER A 194 9.91 -14.64 2.62
C SER A 194 10.40 -14.14 1.27
N CYS A 195 11.71 -14.10 1.07
CA CYS A 195 12.30 -13.68 -0.20
C CYS A 195 11.89 -14.61 -1.35
N GLU A 196 11.80 -15.91 -1.11
CA GLU A 196 11.34 -16.89 -2.10
C GLU A 196 9.88 -16.62 -2.52
N GLY A 197 8.99 -16.34 -1.55
CA GLY A 197 7.59 -16.01 -1.80
C GLY A 197 7.43 -14.71 -2.58
N LEU A 198 8.23 -13.68 -2.26
CA LEU A 198 8.23 -12.43 -3.02
C LEU A 198 8.72 -12.66 -4.46
N LEU A 199 9.83 -13.36 -4.66
CA LEU A 199 10.36 -13.62 -6.00
C LEU A 199 9.40 -14.48 -6.84
N TYR A 200 8.71 -15.45 -6.21
CA TYR A 200 7.64 -16.22 -6.86
C TYR A 200 6.50 -15.29 -7.31
N SER A 201 6.03 -14.42 -6.43
CA SER A 201 4.95 -13.47 -6.73
C SER A 201 5.35 -12.46 -7.80
N ALA A 202 6.60 -11.97 -7.75
CA ALA A 202 7.16 -11.06 -8.75
C ALA A 202 7.06 -11.64 -10.17
N LYS A 203 7.46 -12.91 -10.33
CA LYS A 203 7.40 -13.61 -11.62
C LYS A 203 5.96 -13.79 -12.10
N LEU A 204 5.04 -14.13 -11.22
CA LEU A 204 3.62 -14.25 -11.55
C LEU A 204 3.03 -12.90 -11.98
N TYR A 205 3.38 -11.82 -11.26
CA TYR A 205 2.89 -10.49 -11.58
C TYR A 205 3.48 -9.94 -12.88
N ALA A 206 4.79 -10.05 -13.07
CA ALA A 206 5.46 -9.53 -14.26
C ALA A 206 5.04 -10.26 -15.54
N GLY A 207 4.69 -11.56 -15.46
CA GLY A 207 4.42 -12.37 -16.63
C GLY A 207 5.64 -12.43 -17.55
N ASP A 208 5.47 -11.99 -18.80
CA ASP A 208 6.54 -11.93 -19.81
C ASP A 208 7.35 -10.62 -19.76
N THR A 209 7.04 -9.72 -18.82
CA THR A 209 7.73 -8.43 -18.67
C THR A 209 8.93 -8.57 -17.76
N GLU A 210 10.03 -7.88 -18.09
CA GLU A 210 11.24 -7.86 -17.24
C GLU A 210 10.94 -7.26 -15.87
N LEU A 211 11.56 -7.81 -14.82
CA LEU A 211 11.32 -7.37 -13.45
C LEU A 211 11.82 -5.94 -13.18
N ASP A 212 12.80 -5.45 -13.92
CA ASP A 212 13.33 -4.09 -13.85
C ASP A 212 12.54 -3.07 -14.70
N ASN A 213 11.46 -3.50 -15.37
CA ASN A 213 10.58 -2.58 -16.07
C ASN A 213 10.08 -1.49 -15.11
N PRO A 214 10.17 -0.18 -15.46
CA PRO A 214 9.79 0.94 -14.58
C PRO A 214 8.34 0.93 -14.07
N PHE A 215 7.44 0.22 -14.72
CA PHE A 215 6.05 0.07 -14.29
C PHE A 215 5.81 -1.18 -13.44
N VAL A 216 6.75 -2.13 -13.45
CA VAL A 216 6.79 -3.31 -12.57
C VAL A 216 7.56 -2.96 -11.30
N SER A 217 8.73 -2.36 -11.45
CA SER A 217 9.62 -1.92 -10.38
C SER A 217 9.87 -0.41 -10.48
N PRO A 218 9.08 0.43 -9.82
CA PRO A 218 9.15 1.88 -9.97
C PRO A 218 10.49 2.50 -9.53
N LEU A 219 11.32 1.77 -8.81
CA LEU A 219 12.70 2.18 -8.53
C LEU A 219 13.54 2.38 -9.79
N TYR A 220 13.21 1.76 -10.91
CA TYR A 220 13.92 1.96 -12.19
C TYR A 220 13.31 3.09 -13.04
N GLY A 221 12.19 3.67 -12.60
CA GLY A 221 11.45 4.71 -13.35
C GLY A 221 12.01 6.13 -13.20
N ASP A 222 11.47 7.04 -14.00
CA ASP A 222 11.71 8.48 -13.86
C ASP A 222 10.79 9.07 -12.78
N LEU A 223 11.38 9.38 -11.64
CA LEU A 223 10.69 9.95 -10.48
C LEU A 223 10.76 11.47 -10.40
N SER A 224 11.12 12.18 -11.48
CA SER A 224 11.09 13.65 -11.50
C SER A 224 9.65 14.19 -11.44
N SER A 225 9.45 15.31 -10.74
CA SER A 225 8.16 15.99 -10.59
C SER A 225 7.06 15.11 -9.94
N MET A 226 7.44 14.29 -8.97
CA MET A 226 6.49 13.55 -8.14
C MET A 226 5.93 14.43 -7.02
N PRO A 227 4.72 14.14 -6.51
CA PRO A 227 4.15 14.84 -5.35
C PRO A 227 4.97 14.58 -4.09
N ASP A 228 4.76 15.40 -3.07
CA ASP A 228 5.35 15.20 -1.75
C ASP A 228 5.00 13.80 -1.22
N SER A 229 5.97 13.11 -0.63
CA SER A 229 5.82 11.72 -0.23
C SER A 229 6.14 11.47 1.25
N LEU A 230 5.39 10.55 1.86
CA LEU A 230 5.65 10.00 3.20
C LEU A 230 5.74 8.48 3.09
N ILE A 231 6.87 7.92 3.52
CA ILE A 231 7.15 6.48 3.46
C ILE A 231 7.34 5.96 4.88
N PHE A 232 6.59 4.92 5.26
CA PHE A 232 6.76 4.19 6.51
C PHE A 232 7.39 2.83 6.24
N VAL A 233 8.32 2.42 7.10
CA VAL A 233 8.99 1.11 7.02
C VAL A 233 9.52 0.69 8.38
N GLY A 234 9.57 -0.61 8.66
CA GLY A 234 10.21 -1.18 9.83
C GLY A 234 11.68 -1.55 9.58
N THR A 235 12.48 -1.66 10.65
CA THR A 235 13.87 -2.11 10.52
C THR A 235 14.00 -3.62 10.27
N ASP A 236 12.97 -4.38 10.57
CA ASP A 236 12.98 -5.84 10.52
C ASP A 236 12.08 -6.37 9.41
N GLU A 237 12.22 -5.80 8.20
CA GLU A 237 11.50 -6.26 7.02
C GLU A 237 12.38 -6.30 5.76
N VAL A 238 12.04 -7.22 4.86
CA VAL A 238 12.74 -7.42 3.57
C VAL A 238 12.74 -6.15 2.72
N LEU A 239 11.66 -5.34 2.78
CA LEU A 239 11.45 -4.15 1.94
C LEU A 239 12.03 -2.86 2.53
N LEU A 240 12.85 -2.94 3.59
CA LEU A 240 13.54 -1.79 4.17
C LEU A 240 14.39 -1.07 3.11
N HIS A 241 15.17 -1.81 2.36
CA HIS A 241 16.06 -1.25 1.32
C HIS A 241 15.28 -0.61 0.17
N ASP A 242 14.13 -1.18 -0.22
CA ASP A 242 13.24 -0.59 -1.22
C ASP A 242 12.76 0.79 -0.78
N SER A 243 12.33 0.90 0.47
CA SER A 243 11.83 2.14 1.05
C SER A 243 12.91 3.22 1.14
N ILE A 244 14.12 2.86 1.60
CA ILE A 244 15.27 3.77 1.68
C ILE A 244 15.67 4.24 0.27
N ARG A 245 15.85 3.31 -0.68
CA ARG A 245 16.24 3.62 -2.07
C ARG A 245 15.19 4.48 -2.78
N MET A 246 13.91 4.22 -2.53
CA MET A 246 12.83 5.04 -3.09
C MET A 246 12.88 6.46 -2.55
N HIS A 247 13.04 6.62 -1.23
CA HIS A 247 13.21 7.92 -0.59
C HIS A 247 14.41 8.69 -1.17
N ASP A 248 15.58 8.05 -1.21
CA ASP A 248 16.83 8.66 -1.70
C ASP A 248 16.68 9.07 -3.17
N LYS A 249 16.08 8.23 -3.99
CA LYS A 249 15.85 8.51 -5.40
C LYS A 249 14.89 9.69 -5.61
N LEU A 250 13.82 9.77 -4.82
CA LEU A 250 12.90 10.91 -4.85
C LEU A 250 13.63 12.23 -4.53
N ILE A 251 14.46 12.25 -3.48
CA ILE A 251 15.28 13.42 -3.11
C ILE A 251 16.28 13.77 -4.22
N GLN A 252 16.98 12.78 -4.80
CA GLN A 252 17.92 12.98 -5.91
C GLN A 252 17.26 13.60 -7.14
N HIS A 253 15.98 13.30 -7.38
CA HIS A 253 15.17 13.88 -8.45
C HIS A 253 14.52 15.23 -8.09
N GLY A 254 14.86 15.81 -6.93
CA GLY A 254 14.40 17.14 -6.49
C GLY A 254 13.01 17.17 -5.87
N ASN A 255 12.43 16.01 -5.55
CA ASN A 255 11.15 15.95 -4.87
C ASN A 255 11.31 16.01 -3.34
N LYS A 256 10.22 16.33 -2.63
CA LYS A 256 10.19 16.24 -1.17
C LYS A 256 9.73 14.83 -0.76
N SER A 257 10.51 14.19 0.09
CA SER A 257 10.19 12.88 0.64
C SER A 257 10.53 12.85 2.13
N LYS A 258 9.59 12.33 2.92
CA LYS A 258 9.80 12.02 4.35
C LYS A 258 9.84 10.51 4.48
N LEU A 259 10.90 9.97 5.11
CA LEU A 259 11.02 8.54 5.43
C LEU A 259 10.93 8.36 6.94
N HIS A 260 10.03 7.50 7.38
CA HIS A 260 9.89 7.10 8.77
C HIS A 260 10.25 5.63 8.92
N VAL A 261 11.42 5.37 9.52
CA VAL A 261 11.90 4.03 9.84
C VAL A 261 11.60 3.77 11.32
N GLU A 262 10.83 2.72 11.63
CA GLU A 262 10.50 2.35 13.01
C GLU A 262 11.31 1.14 13.44
N ASP A 263 12.03 1.30 14.57
CA ASP A 263 12.89 0.25 15.11
C ASP A 263 12.11 -0.99 15.57
N ASP A 264 12.68 -2.17 15.32
CA ASP A 264 12.14 -3.46 15.73
C ASP A 264 10.75 -3.80 15.10
N MET A 265 10.28 -2.99 14.14
CA MET A 265 9.02 -3.24 13.45
C MET A 265 9.22 -4.04 12.15
N TRP A 266 8.17 -4.75 11.77
CA TRP A 266 8.10 -5.65 10.62
C TRP A 266 7.16 -5.14 9.53
N HIS A 267 7.07 -5.89 8.45
CA HIS A 267 6.31 -5.54 7.26
C HIS A 267 4.87 -5.07 7.57
N VAL A 268 4.54 -3.90 7.06
CA VAL A 268 3.25 -3.20 7.22
C VAL A 268 2.79 -3.02 8.68
N TYR A 269 3.72 -2.85 9.62
CA TYR A 269 3.42 -2.70 11.05
C TYR A 269 2.34 -1.65 11.36
N VAL A 270 2.21 -0.64 10.53
CA VAL A 270 1.22 0.45 10.66
C VAL A 270 -0.21 -0.10 10.73
N LEU A 271 -0.48 -1.27 10.15
CA LEU A 271 -1.82 -1.86 10.04
C LEU A 271 -2.20 -2.77 11.21
N TYR A 272 -1.30 -2.99 12.19
CA TYR A 272 -1.53 -3.95 13.28
C TYR A 272 -2.22 -3.34 14.52
N GLY A 273 -2.50 -2.04 14.54
CA GLY A 273 -3.16 -1.37 15.68
C GLY A 273 -2.32 -1.31 16.96
N LEU A 274 -1.01 -1.43 16.83
CA LEU A 274 -0.02 -1.36 17.91
C LEU A 274 0.21 0.09 18.39
N PRO A 275 0.86 0.32 19.54
CA PRO A 275 1.25 1.67 19.93
C PRO A 275 2.10 2.38 18.88
N GLU A 276 3.00 1.65 18.19
CA GLU A 276 3.82 2.16 17.08
C GLU A 276 2.97 2.46 15.85
N SER A 277 1.97 1.63 15.57
CA SER A 277 1.01 1.86 14.48
C SER A 277 0.22 3.15 14.69
N ARG A 278 -0.21 3.44 15.92
CA ARG A 278 -0.95 4.67 16.25
C ARG A 278 -0.12 5.90 15.99
N LYS A 279 1.15 5.91 16.42
CA LYS A 279 2.08 7.02 16.15
C LYS A 279 2.32 7.22 14.64
N ALA A 280 2.38 6.13 13.88
CA ALA A 280 2.49 6.22 12.43
C ALA A 280 1.22 6.80 11.80
N ILE A 281 0.03 6.40 12.25
CA ILE A 281 -1.26 6.95 11.81
C ILE A 281 -1.37 8.46 12.15
N GLU A 282 -0.96 8.88 13.34
CA GLU A 282 -0.92 10.30 13.71
C GLU A 282 -0.05 11.13 12.74
N LYS A 283 1.16 10.66 12.43
CA LYS A 283 2.03 11.30 11.43
C LYS A 283 1.44 11.29 10.02
N MET A 284 0.75 10.20 9.66
CA MET A 284 0.04 10.09 8.38
C MET A 284 -1.08 11.12 8.31
N GLN A 285 -1.85 11.29 9.39
CA GLN A 285 -2.92 12.27 9.49
C GLN A 285 -2.39 13.70 9.35
N GLU A 286 -1.32 14.06 10.08
CA GLU A 286 -0.67 15.36 9.97
C GLU A 286 -0.23 15.64 8.53
N PHE A 287 0.48 14.70 7.90
CA PHE A 287 0.96 14.85 6.53
C PHE A 287 -0.19 14.94 5.52
N PHE A 288 -1.23 14.11 5.66
CA PHE A 288 -2.41 14.14 4.81
C PHE A 288 -3.13 15.48 4.89
N MET A 289 -3.36 16.00 6.09
CA MET A 289 -4.01 17.29 6.31
C MET A 289 -3.19 18.45 5.75
N GLU A 290 -1.86 18.45 5.96
CA GLU A 290 -0.94 19.47 5.42
C GLU A 290 -1.08 19.61 3.89
N HIS A 291 -1.39 18.51 3.16
CA HIS A 291 -1.39 18.50 1.71
C HIS A 291 -2.77 18.53 1.05
N THR A 292 -3.85 18.29 1.81
CA THR A 292 -5.20 18.15 1.23
C THR A 292 -6.23 19.15 1.75
N VAL A 293 -5.98 19.81 2.88
CA VAL A 293 -7.00 20.64 3.56
C VAL A 293 -6.91 22.13 3.23
N GLU A 294 -5.93 22.59 2.47
CA GLU A 294 -5.87 23.97 1.98
C GLU A 294 -6.73 24.23 0.74
#